data_c5561cd2ad7210e345b79dd2ec927cfe
#
_entry.id   c5561cd2ad7210e345b79dd2ec927cfe
#
_cell.length_a   1.000
_cell.length_b   1.000
_cell.length_c   1.000
_cell.angle_alpha   90.00
_cell.angle_beta   90.00
_cell.angle_gamma   90.00
#
_symmetry.space_group_name_H-M   'P 1'
#
loop_
_entity.id
_entity.type
_entity.pdbx_description
1 polymer ?
#
loop_
_entity_poly.entity_id
_entity_poly.type
_entity_poly.pdbx_seq_one_letter_code
_entity_poly.pdbx_strand_id
1 'polypeptide(L)'
;LRLIPADARRQRGRRFDLAGALTVTAGATLLVFALVQGPESGWDAPSVRFGLYLSVPLLLAFLAIEHYSRDPLMPLRLLGNRNLQVAMLLTAIFMSSYGVQYYFLAIYFQSVYGYSVLQTGLAFLPATLLCTLGIRVAERLLARHGARATLVAGLLLGALGLGLLAACLPLGRGFLALLPAIVILSVGQGMTWTAMWVSAASGVDPAEQGVASGMASMTQQIGGALGLALLVALANAQVRGSDAASLLASQARGIEWVTALSALLALFGAALA
;
A
#
# COMPACT_ATOMS: atom_id res chain seq x y z
N LEU A 1 -21.81 18.84 19.69
CA LEU A 1 -20.60 19.67 19.45
C LEU A 1 -19.84 20.08 20.74
N ARG A 2 -20.33 19.74 21.94
CA ARG A 2 -19.64 20.00 23.23
C ARG A 2 -18.77 18.85 23.74
N LEU A 3 -18.61 17.78 22.97
CA LEU A 3 -17.82 16.60 23.36
C LEU A 3 -16.35 16.65 22.94
N ILE A 4 -15.95 17.64 22.15
CA ILE A 4 -14.55 17.86 21.76
C ILE A 4 -14.02 19.03 22.57
N PRO A 5 -12.96 18.82 23.39
CA PRO A 5 -12.30 19.93 24.08
C PRO A 5 -11.86 21.01 23.08
N ALA A 6 -12.02 22.28 23.44
CA ALA A 6 -11.53 23.36 22.59
C ALA A 6 -10.00 23.26 22.47
N ASP A 7 -9.48 23.49 21.24
CA ASP A 7 -8.04 23.50 20.96
C ASP A 7 -7.30 24.44 21.92
N ALA A 8 -6.59 23.86 22.90
CA ALA A 8 -5.87 24.60 23.92
C ALA A 8 -4.68 25.42 23.35
N ARG A 9 -4.25 25.16 22.11
CA ARG A 9 -3.12 25.84 21.45
C ARG A 9 -3.43 26.14 19.98
N ARG A 10 -4.34 27.07 19.72
CA ARG A 10 -4.48 27.65 18.38
C ARG A 10 -3.22 28.47 18.08
N GLN A 11 -2.30 27.97 17.26
CA GLN A 11 -1.14 28.72 16.77
C GLN A 11 -1.62 29.86 15.88
N ARG A 12 -1.82 31.03 16.46
CA ARG A 12 -2.17 32.26 15.73
C ARG A 12 -0.90 32.75 15.02
N GLY A 13 -0.95 32.81 13.68
CA GLY A 13 0.12 33.41 12.86
C GLY A 13 0.81 32.50 11.87
N ARG A 14 0.55 31.18 11.88
CA ARG A 14 1.07 30.27 10.86
C ARG A 14 0.37 30.57 9.52
N ARG A 15 1.15 30.84 8.47
CA ARG A 15 0.63 31.03 7.12
C ARG A 15 0.49 29.65 6.47
N PHE A 16 -0.65 29.40 5.82
CA PHE A 16 -0.87 28.18 5.05
C PHE A 16 -0.04 28.26 3.77
N ASP A 17 0.86 27.28 3.56
CA ASP A 17 1.65 27.16 2.34
C ASP A 17 0.81 26.60 1.19
N LEU A 18 0.07 27.51 0.54
CA LEU A 18 -0.79 27.15 -0.60
C LEU A 18 0.02 26.66 -1.79
N ALA A 19 1.22 27.22 -2.01
CA ALA A 19 2.08 26.85 -3.14
C ALA A 19 2.62 25.41 -2.96
N GLY A 20 3.12 25.07 -1.75
CA GLY A 20 3.52 23.72 -1.39
C GLY A 20 2.36 22.73 -1.52
N ALA A 21 1.17 23.09 -0.97
CA ALA A 21 -0.01 22.23 -1.05
C ALA A 21 -0.44 21.92 -2.50
N LEU A 22 -0.48 22.93 -3.36
CA LEU A 22 -0.88 22.75 -4.77
C LEU A 22 0.16 21.93 -5.55
N THR A 23 1.45 22.21 -5.37
CA THR A 23 2.50 21.51 -6.10
C THR A 23 2.61 20.05 -5.69
N VAL A 24 2.55 19.71 -4.39
CA VAL A 24 2.58 18.31 -3.94
C VAL A 24 1.32 17.56 -4.34
N THR A 25 0.15 18.19 -4.21
CA THR A 25 -1.12 17.53 -4.58
C THR A 25 -1.17 17.25 -6.08
N ALA A 26 -0.87 18.24 -6.91
CA ALA A 26 -0.86 18.05 -8.36
C ALA A 26 0.22 17.05 -8.79
N GLY A 27 1.45 17.19 -8.27
CA GLY A 27 2.57 16.30 -8.60
C GLY A 27 2.31 14.85 -8.20
N ALA A 28 1.83 14.60 -6.98
CA ALA A 28 1.52 13.25 -6.51
C ALA A 28 0.33 12.65 -7.27
N THR A 29 -0.73 13.43 -7.54
CA THR A 29 -1.89 12.96 -8.30
C THR A 29 -1.49 12.56 -9.72
N LEU A 30 -0.71 13.37 -10.41
CA LEU A 30 -0.23 13.08 -11.76
C LEU A 30 0.70 11.87 -11.79
N LEU A 31 1.56 11.72 -10.79
CA LEU A 31 2.44 10.57 -10.68
C LEU A 31 1.64 9.27 -10.49
N VAL A 32 0.72 9.26 -9.52
CA VAL A 32 -0.14 8.09 -9.25
C VAL A 32 -1.01 7.77 -10.46
N PHE A 33 -1.62 8.78 -11.09
CA PHE A 33 -2.39 8.60 -12.33
C PHE A 33 -1.56 7.92 -13.42
N ALA A 34 -0.36 8.42 -13.68
CA ALA A 34 0.51 7.85 -14.71
C ALA A 34 0.95 6.42 -14.39
N LEU A 35 1.25 6.11 -13.12
CA LEU A 35 1.64 4.78 -12.68
C LEU A 35 0.49 3.77 -12.77
N VAL A 36 -0.74 4.18 -12.45
CA VAL A 36 -1.92 3.31 -12.54
C VAL A 36 -2.34 3.12 -14.00
N GLN A 37 -2.29 4.18 -14.80
CA GLN A 37 -2.75 4.14 -16.19
C GLN A 37 -1.72 3.52 -17.15
N GLY A 38 -0.44 3.58 -16.80
CA GLY A 38 0.67 3.09 -17.65
C GLY A 38 0.52 1.62 -18.07
N PRO A 39 0.25 0.68 -17.16
CA PRO A 39 0.04 -0.72 -17.51
C PRO A 39 -1.18 -1.00 -18.39
N GLU A 40 -2.23 -0.18 -18.29
CA GLU A 40 -3.49 -0.36 -19.03
C GLU A 40 -3.46 0.29 -20.41
N SER A 41 -3.02 1.55 -20.49
CA SER A 41 -3.04 2.37 -21.71
C SER A 41 -1.72 2.32 -22.49
N GLY A 42 -0.67 1.74 -21.90
CA GLY A 42 0.69 1.77 -22.41
C GLY A 42 1.48 3.00 -21.92
N TRP A 43 2.76 2.78 -21.63
CA TRP A 43 3.68 3.82 -21.12
C TRP A 43 3.92 4.95 -22.12
N ASP A 44 3.65 4.71 -23.41
CA ASP A 44 3.79 5.67 -24.49
C ASP A 44 2.54 6.52 -24.73
N ALA A 45 1.45 6.24 -24.06
CA ALA A 45 0.20 6.99 -24.15
C ALA A 45 0.44 8.48 -23.80
N PRO A 46 -0.10 9.45 -24.56
CA PRO A 46 0.14 10.88 -24.33
C PRO A 46 -0.26 11.33 -22.91
N SER A 47 -1.33 10.80 -22.37
CA SER A 47 -1.81 11.08 -20.98
C SER A 47 -0.84 10.60 -19.91
N VAL A 48 -0.26 9.39 -20.09
CA VAL A 48 0.73 8.80 -19.18
C VAL A 48 2.02 9.61 -19.21
N ARG A 49 2.53 9.90 -20.41
CA ARG A 49 3.72 10.75 -20.57
C ARG A 49 3.54 12.14 -19.97
N PHE A 50 2.40 12.79 -20.24
CA PHE A 50 2.07 14.08 -19.63
C PHE A 50 2.10 14.01 -18.11
N GLY A 51 1.47 12.98 -17.54
CA GLY A 51 1.48 12.74 -16.09
C GLY A 51 2.89 12.59 -15.54
N LEU A 52 3.74 11.74 -16.15
CA LEU A 52 5.13 11.53 -15.72
C LEU A 52 5.99 12.81 -15.87
N TYR A 53 5.96 13.45 -17.03
CA TYR A 53 6.80 14.62 -17.29
C TYR A 53 6.41 15.84 -16.44
N LEU A 54 5.15 15.99 -16.08
CA LEU A 54 4.70 17.12 -15.26
C LEU A 54 4.80 16.81 -13.76
N SER A 55 4.66 15.56 -13.34
CA SER A 55 4.76 15.20 -11.91
C SER A 55 6.15 15.46 -11.34
N VAL A 56 7.21 15.14 -12.08
CA VAL A 56 8.59 15.30 -11.61
C VAL A 56 8.93 16.77 -11.30
N PRO A 57 8.76 17.74 -12.23
CA PRO A 57 9.05 19.14 -11.91
C PRO A 57 8.15 19.70 -10.81
N LEU A 58 6.88 19.27 -10.69
CA LEU A 58 6.01 19.70 -9.60
C LEU A 58 6.47 19.20 -8.25
N LEU A 59 6.91 17.95 -8.14
CA LEU A 59 7.45 17.39 -6.91
C LEU A 59 8.81 18.02 -6.54
N LEU A 60 9.65 18.33 -7.53
CA LEU A 60 10.89 19.07 -7.30
C LEU A 60 10.62 20.51 -6.85
N ALA A 61 9.63 21.18 -7.47
CA ALA A 61 9.20 22.50 -7.06
C ALA A 61 8.65 22.48 -5.62
N PHE A 62 7.86 21.46 -5.25
CA PHE A 62 7.41 21.25 -3.87
C PHE A 62 8.60 21.17 -2.91
N LEU A 63 9.60 20.32 -3.19
CA LEU A 63 10.78 20.20 -2.33
C LEU A 63 11.55 21.52 -2.21
N ALA A 64 11.65 22.28 -3.30
CA ALA A 64 12.26 23.60 -3.27
C ALA A 64 11.46 24.59 -2.42
N ILE A 65 10.13 24.62 -2.58
CA ILE A 65 9.24 25.45 -1.77
C ILE A 65 9.38 25.10 -0.28
N GLU A 66 9.32 23.81 0.08
CA GLU A 66 9.48 23.35 1.47
C GLU A 66 10.84 23.73 2.07
N HIS A 67 11.91 23.72 1.25
CA HIS A 67 13.24 24.10 1.71
C HIS A 67 13.36 25.59 2.04
N TYR A 68 12.68 26.44 1.26
CA TYR A 68 12.74 27.90 1.41
C TYR A 68 11.59 28.50 2.22
N SER A 69 10.54 27.73 2.51
CA SER A 69 9.36 28.18 3.25
C SER A 69 9.71 28.46 4.71
N ARG A 70 9.15 29.56 5.26
CA ARG A 70 9.23 29.87 6.70
C ARG A 70 8.29 29.02 7.55
N ASP A 71 7.18 28.60 6.97
CA ASP A 71 6.16 27.75 7.59
C ASP A 71 5.89 26.53 6.69
N PRO A 72 6.85 25.57 6.57
CA PRO A 72 6.72 24.45 5.65
C PRO A 72 5.57 23.53 6.05
N LEU A 73 4.86 22.95 5.06
CA LEU A 73 3.86 21.90 5.27
C LEU A 73 4.50 20.61 5.75
N MET A 74 5.68 20.30 5.19
CA MET A 74 6.44 19.10 5.48
C MET A 74 7.87 19.48 5.88
N PRO A 75 8.13 19.72 7.17
CA PRO A 75 9.48 20.03 7.61
C PRO A 75 10.46 18.94 7.20
N LEU A 76 11.38 19.23 6.27
CA LEU A 76 12.33 18.25 5.73
C LEU A 76 13.21 17.62 6.82
N ARG A 77 13.35 18.26 7.98
CA ARG A 77 14.02 17.69 9.16
C ARG A 77 13.36 16.40 9.66
N LEU A 78 12.06 16.22 9.43
CA LEU A 78 11.37 14.98 9.78
C LEU A 78 11.87 13.77 8.98
N LEU A 79 12.37 14.00 7.75
CA LEU A 79 13.05 12.96 6.97
C LEU A 79 14.37 12.50 7.61
N GLY A 80 14.94 13.24 8.57
CA GLY A 80 16.08 12.82 9.40
C GLY A 80 15.69 11.82 10.50
N ASN A 81 14.40 11.66 10.81
CA ASN A 81 13.93 10.72 11.82
C ASN A 81 13.93 9.29 11.24
N ARG A 82 14.85 8.45 11.72
CA ARG A 82 15.00 7.06 11.25
C ARG A 82 13.73 6.22 11.42
N ASN A 83 12.99 6.42 12.52
CA ASN A 83 11.75 5.67 12.76
C ASN A 83 10.68 6.03 11.71
N LEU A 84 10.56 7.32 11.38
CA LEU A 84 9.65 7.77 10.34
C LEU A 84 10.08 7.27 8.95
N GLN A 85 11.38 7.31 8.61
CA GLN A 85 11.88 6.76 7.34
C GLN A 85 11.55 5.28 7.20
N VAL A 86 11.81 4.48 8.24
CA VAL A 86 11.48 3.05 8.25
C VAL A 86 9.98 2.84 8.14
N ALA A 87 9.17 3.60 8.89
CA ALA A 87 7.71 3.52 8.80
C ALA A 87 7.21 3.86 7.40
N MET A 88 7.72 4.92 6.76
CA MET A 88 7.37 5.28 5.37
C MET A 88 7.72 4.17 4.40
N LEU A 89 8.92 3.59 4.49
CA LEU A 89 9.32 2.47 3.64
C LEU A 89 8.43 1.25 3.85
N LEU A 90 8.10 0.93 5.09
CA LEU A 90 7.22 -0.19 5.43
C LEU A 90 5.76 0.04 4.97
N THR A 91 5.26 1.28 4.98
CA THR A 91 3.95 1.59 4.40
C THR A 91 3.92 1.41 2.89
N ALA A 92 5.02 1.78 2.20
CA ALA A 92 5.17 1.52 0.77
C ALA A 92 5.20 0.02 0.46
N ILE A 93 6.01 -0.75 1.20
CA ILE A 93 6.09 -2.22 1.07
C ILE A 93 4.74 -2.87 1.36
N PHE A 94 4.06 -2.45 2.44
CA PHE A 94 2.73 -2.94 2.78
C PHE A 94 1.74 -2.77 1.63
N MET A 95 1.67 -1.58 1.06
CA MET A 95 0.70 -1.31 0.00
C MET A 95 1.09 -2.00 -1.31
N SER A 96 2.39 -2.07 -1.63
CA SER A 96 2.90 -2.77 -2.81
C SER A 96 2.73 -4.29 -2.73
N SER A 97 2.65 -4.88 -1.54
CA SER A 97 2.47 -6.32 -1.35
C SER A 97 1.01 -6.69 -1.04
N TYR A 98 0.46 -6.19 0.07
CA TYR A 98 -0.87 -6.60 0.52
C TYR A 98 -1.99 -5.83 -0.17
N GLY A 99 -1.81 -4.52 -0.39
CA GLY A 99 -2.82 -3.68 -1.01
C GLY A 99 -3.10 -4.08 -2.45
N VAL A 100 -2.04 -4.34 -3.21
CA VAL A 100 -2.12 -4.74 -4.62
C VAL A 100 -2.72 -6.15 -4.79
N GLN A 101 -2.63 -7.01 -3.78
CA GLN A 101 -3.14 -8.39 -3.86
C GLN A 101 -4.64 -8.46 -4.12
N TYR A 102 -5.43 -7.51 -3.63
CA TYR A 102 -6.87 -7.45 -3.91
C TYR A 102 -7.18 -7.27 -5.41
N TYR A 103 -6.37 -6.51 -6.11
CA TYR A 103 -6.49 -6.35 -7.57
C TYR A 103 -6.26 -7.68 -8.29
N PHE A 104 -5.18 -8.40 -7.97
CA PHE A 104 -4.87 -9.68 -8.61
C PHE A 104 -5.90 -10.76 -8.27
N LEU A 105 -6.37 -10.83 -7.02
CA LEU A 105 -7.41 -11.76 -6.63
C LEU A 105 -8.75 -11.44 -7.32
N ALA A 106 -9.09 -10.16 -7.51
CA ALA A 106 -10.30 -9.79 -8.23
C ALA A 106 -10.24 -10.27 -9.69
N ILE A 107 -9.11 -10.08 -10.37
CA ILE A 107 -8.89 -10.60 -11.72
C ILE A 107 -8.97 -12.12 -11.73
N TYR A 108 -8.31 -12.79 -10.80
CA TYR A 108 -8.31 -14.25 -10.72
C TYR A 108 -9.73 -14.82 -10.53
N PHE A 109 -10.51 -14.26 -9.62
CA PHE A 109 -11.88 -14.70 -9.38
C PHE A 109 -12.79 -14.47 -10.58
N GLN A 110 -12.64 -13.34 -11.27
CA GLN A 110 -13.46 -13.05 -12.46
C GLN A 110 -13.01 -13.83 -13.68
N SER A 111 -11.70 -13.89 -13.97
CA SER A 111 -11.19 -14.53 -15.20
C SER A 111 -11.09 -16.04 -15.09
N VAL A 112 -10.65 -16.60 -13.93
CA VAL A 112 -10.38 -18.02 -13.78
C VAL A 112 -11.59 -18.76 -13.20
N TYR A 113 -12.26 -18.19 -12.18
CA TYR A 113 -13.44 -18.80 -11.57
C TYR A 113 -14.76 -18.38 -12.23
N GLY A 114 -14.73 -17.38 -13.13
CA GLY A 114 -15.94 -16.89 -13.80
C GLY A 114 -16.92 -16.15 -12.86
N TYR A 115 -16.43 -15.62 -11.73
CA TYR A 115 -17.28 -14.92 -10.77
C TYR A 115 -17.78 -13.59 -11.33
N SER A 116 -19.04 -13.27 -11.07
CA SER A 116 -19.55 -11.93 -11.30
C SER A 116 -18.89 -10.92 -10.36
N VAL A 117 -19.00 -9.62 -10.67
CA VAL A 117 -18.49 -8.53 -9.82
C VAL A 117 -19.05 -8.64 -8.40
N LEU A 118 -20.34 -8.97 -8.25
CA LEU A 118 -20.97 -9.14 -6.94
C LEU A 118 -20.39 -10.35 -6.18
N GLN A 119 -20.21 -11.48 -6.84
CA GLN A 119 -19.61 -12.68 -6.24
C GLN A 119 -18.18 -12.43 -5.82
N THR A 120 -17.40 -11.70 -6.61
CA THR A 120 -16.04 -11.28 -6.28
C THR A 120 -16.04 -10.39 -5.03
N GLY A 121 -16.95 -9.41 -4.95
CA GLY A 121 -17.10 -8.56 -3.76
C GLY A 121 -17.46 -9.37 -2.51
N LEU A 122 -18.40 -10.32 -2.62
CA LEU A 122 -18.77 -11.21 -1.51
C LEU A 122 -17.61 -12.11 -1.07
N ALA A 123 -16.78 -12.56 -2.00
CA ALA A 123 -15.59 -13.36 -1.71
C ALA A 123 -14.54 -12.61 -0.86
N PHE A 124 -14.55 -11.26 -0.87
CA PHE A 124 -13.68 -10.44 -0.01
C PHE A 124 -14.24 -10.19 1.40
N LEU A 125 -15.52 -10.51 1.68
CA LEU A 125 -16.10 -10.31 3.02
C LEU A 125 -15.34 -11.06 4.13
N PRO A 126 -14.98 -12.35 3.98
CA PRO A 126 -14.17 -13.04 4.97
C PRO A 126 -12.84 -12.33 5.27
N ALA A 127 -12.16 -11.86 4.21
CA ALA A 127 -10.90 -11.14 4.34
C ALA A 127 -11.05 -9.86 5.19
N THR A 128 -12.09 -9.06 4.92
CA THR A 128 -12.36 -7.81 5.64
C THR A 128 -12.68 -8.06 7.12
N LEU A 129 -13.51 -9.07 7.42
CA LEU A 129 -13.85 -9.43 8.80
C LEU A 129 -12.62 -9.92 9.57
N LEU A 130 -11.77 -10.72 8.94
CA LEU A 130 -10.57 -11.27 9.56
C LEU A 130 -9.46 -10.22 9.70
N CYS A 131 -9.41 -9.22 8.82
CA CYS A 131 -8.54 -8.06 9.00
C CYS A 131 -8.88 -7.32 10.31
N THR A 132 -10.17 -7.18 10.64
CA THR A 132 -10.61 -6.60 11.92
C THR A 132 -10.14 -7.45 13.13
N LEU A 133 -10.14 -8.77 13.01
CA LEU A 133 -9.53 -9.64 14.02
C LEU A 133 -8.02 -9.36 14.15
N GLY A 134 -7.33 -9.20 13.04
CA GLY A 134 -5.90 -8.82 13.01
C GLY A 134 -5.62 -7.52 13.75
N ILE A 135 -6.47 -6.50 13.59
CA ILE A 135 -6.39 -5.24 14.36
C ILE A 135 -6.48 -5.49 15.85
N ARG A 136 -7.45 -6.32 16.30
CA ARG A 136 -7.61 -6.67 17.72
C ARG A 136 -6.42 -7.44 18.29
N VAL A 137 -5.82 -8.32 17.49
CA VAL A 137 -4.59 -9.03 17.88
C VAL A 137 -3.44 -8.03 17.99
N ALA A 138 -3.31 -7.11 17.03
CA ALA A 138 -2.28 -6.08 17.05
C ALA A 138 -2.36 -5.20 18.30
N GLU A 139 -3.56 -4.74 18.70
CA GLU A 139 -3.75 -3.93 19.91
C GLU A 139 -3.17 -4.63 21.15
N ARG A 140 -3.40 -5.94 21.29
CA ARG A 140 -2.88 -6.74 22.42
C ARG A 140 -1.36 -6.94 22.34
N LEU A 141 -0.83 -7.18 21.15
CA LEU A 141 0.61 -7.35 20.96
C LEU A 141 1.36 -6.03 21.17
N LEU A 142 0.82 -4.93 20.67
CA LEU A 142 1.37 -3.58 20.89
C LEU A 142 1.52 -3.27 22.38
N ALA A 143 0.49 -3.59 23.19
CA ALA A 143 0.52 -3.36 24.62
C ALA A 143 1.55 -4.25 25.35
N ARG A 144 1.90 -5.43 24.82
CA ARG A 144 2.79 -6.40 25.47
C ARG A 144 4.22 -6.36 24.95
N HIS A 145 4.40 -6.21 23.64
CA HIS A 145 5.66 -6.42 22.95
C HIS A 145 6.14 -5.18 22.16
N GLY A 146 5.29 -4.13 22.11
CA GLY A 146 5.61 -2.90 21.40
C GLY A 146 5.39 -2.97 19.88
N ALA A 147 5.61 -1.83 19.22
CA ALA A 147 5.28 -1.65 17.80
C ALA A 147 6.14 -2.50 16.86
N ARG A 148 7.45 -2.58 17.12
CA ARG A 148 8.40 -3.33 16.27
C ARG A 148 8.05 -4.82 16.21
N ALA A 149 7.89 -5.47 17.35
CA ALA A 149 7.59 -6.90 17.39
C ALA A 149 6.24 -7.23 16.75
N THR A 150 5.23 -6.37 16.96
CA THR A 150 3.91 -6.51 16.35
C THR A 150 3.96 -6.34 14.84
N LEU A 151 4.75 -5.37 14.34
CA LEU A 151 4.93 -5.12 12.92
C LEU A 151 5.63 -6.29 12.22
N VAL A 152 6.72 -6.79 12.79
CA VAL A 152 7.44 -7.97 12.28
C VAL A 152 6.52 -9.20 12.26
N ALA A 153 5.79 -9.45 13.35
CA ALA A 153 4.85 -10.59 13.42
C ALA A 153 3.74 -10.48 12.36
N GLY A 154 3.18 -9.27 12.15
CA GLY A 154 2.17 -9.01 11.12
C GLY A 154 2.71 -9.22 9.71
N LEU A 155 3.91 -8.71 9.42
CA LEU A 155 4.56 -8.88 8.11
C LEU A 155 4.90 -10.35 7.83
N LEU A 156 5.41 -11.10 8.81
CA LEU A 156 5.71 -12.52 8.66
C LEU A 156 4.44 -13.35 8.45
N LEU A 157 3.39 -13.07 9.24
CA LEU A 157 2.11 -13.76 9.11
C LEU A 157 1.47 -13.49 7.73
N GLY A 158 1.48 -12.23 7.30
CA GLY A 158 0.96 -11.88 5.99
C GLY A 158 1.80 -12.44 4.84
N ALA A 159 3.13 -12.48 4.97
CA ALA A 159 4.00 -13.13 4.01
C ALA A 159 3.73 -14.64 3.90
N LEU A 160 3.48 -15.31 5.04
CA LEU A 160 3.05 -16.72 5.06
C LEU A 160 1.71 -16.88 4.32
N GLY A 161 0.74 -15.99 4.58
CA GLY A 161 -0.55 -15.99 3.89
C GLY A 161 -0.41 -15.83 2.38
N LEU A 162 0.43 -14.87 1.92
CA LEU A 162 0.73 -14.67 0.50
C LEU A 162 1.44 -15.90 -0.12
N GLY A 163 2.41 -16.48 0.58
CA GLY A 163 3.10 -17.68 0.11
C GLY A 163 2.16 -18.89 -0.04
N LEU A 164 1.28 -19.10 0.96
CA LEU A 164 0.25 -20.13 0.87
C LEU A 164 -0.75 -19.86 -0.25
N LEU A 165 -1.13 -18.58 -0.44
CA LEU A 165 -2.02 -18.19 -1.53
C LEU A 165 -1.40 -18.50 -2.89
N ALA A 166 -0.13 -18.12 -3.10
CA ALA A 166 0.61 -18.45 -4.32
C ALA A 166 0.67 -19.97 -4.57
N ALA A 167 0.87 -20.77 -3.52
CA ALA A 167 0.90 -22.23 -3.64
C ALA A 167 -0.47 -22.85 -3.91
N CYS A 168 -1.57 -22.21 -3.48
CA CYS A 168 -2.92 -22.74 -3.66
C CYS A 168 -3.56 -22.30 -4.99
N LEU A 169 -3.17 -21.15 -5.57
CA LEU A 169 -3.72 -20.64 -6.84
C LEU A 169 -3.65 -21.67 -8.00
N PRO A 170 -2.50 -22.36 -8.24
CA PRO A 170 -2.38 -23.32 -9.34
C PRO A 170 -3.27 -24.55 -9.20
N LEU A 171 -3.73 -24.86 -7.99
CA LEU A 171 -4.47 -26.09 -7.71
C LEU A 171 -5.89 -26.09 -8.29
N GLY A 172 -6.44 -24.93 -8.64
CA GLY A 172 -7.77 -24.79 -9.27
C GLY A 172 -8.94 -25.37 -8.45
N ARG A 173 -8.74 -25.62 -7.14
CA ARG A 173 -9.68 -26.30 -6.24
C ARG A 173 -10.84 -25.45 -5.75
N GLY A 174 -11.04 -24.27 -6.34
CA GLY A 174 -12.11 -23.35 -5.97
C GLY A 174 -11.79 -22.47 -4.75
N PHE A 175 -12.69 -21.56 -4.43
CA PHE A 175 -12.52 -20.55 -3.40
C PHE A 175 -12.21 -21.11 -1.99
N LEU A 176 -12.84 -22.23 -1.62
CA LEU A 176 -12.66 -22.84 -0.30
C LEU A 176 -11.21 -23.27 -0.04
N ALA A 177 -10.47 -23.66 -1.08
CA ALA A 177 -9.06 -24.04 -0.96
C ALA A 177 -8.17 -22.81 -0.70
N LEU A 178 -8.58 -21.61 -1.11
CA LEU A 178 -7.87 -20.36 -0.88
C LEU A 178 -8.16 -19.76 0.51
N LEU A 179 -9.28 -20.16 1.16
CA LEU A 179 -9.70 -19.58 2.44
C LEU A 179 -8.63 -19.62 3.54
N PRO A 180 -7.89 -20.72 3.79
CA PRO A 180 -6.86 -20.72 4.83
C PRO A 180 -5.78 -19.67 4.57
N ALA A 181 -5.35 -19.52 3.32
CA ALA A 181 -4.37 -18.51 2.93
C ALA A 181 -4.91 -17.09 3.12
N ILE A 182 -6.16 -16.85 2.69
CA ILE A 182 -6.86 -15.57 2.86
C ILE A 182 -7.01 -15.22 4.35
N VAL A 183 -7.35 -16.18 5.20
CA VAL A 183 -7.46 -16.00 6.65
C VAL A 183 -6.13 -15.50 7.24
N ILE A 184 -5.05 -16.23 6.97
CA ILE A 184 -3.72 -15.90 7.48
C ILE A 184 -3.24 -14.54 6.97
N LEU A 185 -3.39 -14.29 5.68
CA LEU A 185 -3.06 -13.01 5.04
C LEU A 185 -3.81 -11.85 5.70
N SER A 186 -5.13 -11.99 5.86
CA SER A 186 -5.98 -10.91 6.37
C SER A 186 -5.68 -10.56 7.83
N VAL A 187 -5.41 -11.55 8.67
CA VAL A 187 -4.97 -11.32 10.05
C VAL A 187 -3.62 -10.60 10.07
N GLY A 188 -2.64 -11.07 9.29
CA GLY A 188 -1.33 -10.44 9.15
C GLY A 188 -1.43 -9.00 8.63
N GLN A 189 -2.32 -8.75 7.67
CA GLN A 189 -2.60 -7.43 7.11
C GLN A 189 -3.15 -6.47 8.18
N GLY A 190 -4.14 -6.88 8.97
CA GLY A 190 -4.70 -6.07 10.05
C GLY A 190 -3.68 -5.75 11.14
N MET A 191 -2.83 -6.73 11.48
CA MET A 191 -1.72 -6.53 12.42
C MET A 191 -0.71 -5.50 11.90
N THR A 192 -0.27 -5.66 10.65
CA THR A 192 0.70 -4.76 10.02
C THR A 192 0.12 -3.35 9.89
N TRP A 193 -1.13 -3.22 9.45
CA TRP A 193 -1.82 -1.94 9.33
C TRP A 193 -1.78 -1.14 10.62
N THR A 194 -2.17 -1.76 11.74
CA THR A 194 -2.19 -1.08 13.04
C THR A 194 -0.79 -0.70 13.51
N ALA A 195 0.15 -1.65 13.44
CA ALA A 195 1.51 -1.44 13.95
C ALA A 195 2.30 -0.41 13.13
N MET A 196 2.10 -0.32 11.80
CA MET A 196 2.81 0.65 10.98
C MET A 196 2.40 2.09 11.30
N TRP A 197 1.09 2.36 11.56
CA TRP A 197 0.63 3.70 11.94
C TRP A 197 1.14 4.12 13.32
N VAL A 198 1.18 3.19 14.27
CA VAL A 198 1.79 3.44 15.58
C VAL A 198 3.29 3.73 15.43
N SER A 199 3.98 2.99 14.54
CA SER A 199 5.41 3.21 14.27
C SER A 199 5.66 4.56 13.60
N ALA A 200 4.81 4.99 12.66
CA ALA A 200 4.93 6.28 11.98
C ALA A 200 4.78 7.48 12.94
N ALA A 201 3.97 7.33 13.98
CA ALA A 201 3.79 8.35 15.02
C ALA A 201 4.89 8.29 16.12
N SER A 202 5.66 7.20 16.19
CA SER A 202 6.64 6.98 17.26
C SER A 202 7.88 7.87 17.08
N GLY A 203 8.26 8.57 18.16
CA GLY A 203 9.45 9.44 18.14
C GLY A 203 9.26 10.75 17.37
N VAL A 204 8.02 11.12 17.05
CA VAL A 204 7.65 12.40 16.43
C VAL A 204 6.95 13.27 17.48
N ASP A 205 7.29 14.56 17.50
CA ASP A 205 6.63 15.53 18.40
C ASP A 205 5.09 15.47 18.18
N PRO A 206 4.26 15.46 19.24
CA PRO A 206 2.82 15.48 19.13
C PRO A 206 2.27 16.58 18.21
N ALA A 207 2.94 17.73 18.13
CA ALA A 207 2.57 18.83 17.25
C ALA A 207 2.80 18.52 15.75
N GLU A 208 3.65 17.54 15.44
CA GLU A 208 4.06 17.16 14.07
C GLU A 208 3.52 15.79 13.64
N GLN A 209 2.83 15.05 14.52
CA GLN A 209 2.29 13.73 14.20
C GLN A 209 1.33 13.74 13.01
N GLY A 210 0.56 14.81 12.83
CA GLY A 210 -0.31 14.99 11.66
C GLY A 210 0.49 15.04 10.36
N VAL A 211 1.61 15.75 10.35
CA VAL A 211 2.51 15.84 9.19
C VAL A 211 3.18 14.49 8.93
N ALA A 212 3.72 13.84 9.95
CA ALA A 212 4.34 12.52 9.82
C ALA A 212 3.37 11.46 9.26
N SER A 213 2.12 11.47 9.74
CA SER A 213 1.05 10.61 9.20
C SER A 213 0.72 10.94 7.75
N GLY A 214 0.70 12.22 7.37
CA GLY A 214 0.52 12.65 5.98
C GLY A 214 1.65 12.15 5.07
N MET A 215 2.91 12.26 5.52
CA MET A 215 4.08 11.73 4.80
C MET A 215 4.00 10.22 4.61
N ALA A 216 3.65 9.48 5.66
CA ALA A 216 3.48 8.03 5.58
C ALA A 216 2.32 7.65 4.64
N SER A 217 1.18 8.37 4.67
CA SER A 217 0.06 8.15 3.75
C SER A 217 0.43 8.42 2.30
N MET A 218 1.16 9.48 2.02
CA MET A 218 1.63 9.79 0.67
C MET A 218 2.56 8.69 0.14
N THR A 219 3.52 8.26 0.98
CA THR A 219 4.44 7.17 0.64
C THR A 219 3.69 5.85 0.40
N GLN A 220 2.65 5.58 1.18
CA GLN A 220 1.77 4.43 1.00
C GLN A 220 1.09 4.44 -0.37
N GLN A 221 0.52 5.57 -0.78
CA GLN A 221 -0.18 5.69 -2.07
C GLN A 221 0.78 5.57 -3.26
N ILE A 222 1.92 6.24 -3.19
CA ILE A 222 2.96 6.15 -4.22
C ILE A 222 3.52 4.72 -4.28
N GLY A 223 3.81 4.11 -3.13
CA GLY A 223 4.26 2.73 -3.03
C GLY A 223 3.26 1.74 -3.63
N GLY A 224 1.96 1.92 -3.33
CA GLY A 224 0.88 1.12 -3.91
C GLY A 224 0.82 1.25 -5.43
N ALA A 225 0.89 2.48 -5.96
CA ALA A 225 0.86 2.72 -7.40
C ALA A 225 2.09 2.15 -8.13
N LEU A 226 3.29 2.33 -7.55
CA LEU A 226 4.53 1.72 -8.07
C LEU A 226 4.48 0.19 -8.01
N GLY A 227 4.03 -0.36 -6.88
CA GLY A 227 3.87 -1.80 -6.69
C GLY A 227 2.88 -2.38 -7.69
N LEU A 228 1.71 -1.76 -7.86
CA LEU A 228 0.73 -2.17 -8.85
C LEU A 228 1.31 -2.14 -10.26
N ALA A 229 1.91 -1.02 -10.68
CA ALA A 229 2.48 -0.86 -12.01
C ALA A 229 3.54 -1.93 -12.31
N LEU A 230 4.45 -2.16 -11.36
CA LEU A 230 5.53 -3.15 -11.50
C LEU A 230 4.98 -4.58 -11.55
N LEU A 231 4.10 -4.95 -10.60
CA LEU A 231 3.57 -6.30 -10.52
C LEU A 231 2.63 -6.62 -11.69
N VAL A 232 1.84 -5.66 -12.18
CA VAL A 232 1.03 -5.84 -13.40
C VAL A 232 1.93 -6.01 -14.63
N ALA A 233 3.00 -5.23 -14.77
CA ALA A 233 3.97 -5.41 -15.86
C ALA A 233 4.62 -6.80 -15.81
N LEU A 234 5.00 -7.28 -14.62
CA LEU A 234 5.59 -8.62 -14.43
C LEU A 234 4.57 -9.73 -14.69
N ALA A 235 3.32 -9.58 -14.25
CA ALA A 235 2.25 -10.55 -14.52
C ALA A 235 1.98 -10.65 -16.03
N ASN A 236 1.87 -9.50 -16.72
CA ASN A 236 1.63 -9.43 -18.16
C ASN A 236 2.79 -9.99 -18.98
N ALA A 237 4.03 -9.86 -18.51
CA ALA A 237 5.20 -10.45 -19.17
C ALA A 237 5.12 -12.01 -19.25
N GLN A 238 4.33 -12.63 -18.37
CA GLN A 238 4.09 -14.08 -18.37
C GLN A 238 2.93 -14.49 -19.31
N VAL A 239 2.10 -13.54 -19.74
CA VAL A 239 0.94 -13.84 -20.59
C VAL A 239 1.41 -14.19 -22.00
N ARG A 240 1.23 -15.46 -22.37
CA ARG A 240 1.61 -16.01 -23.68
C ARG A 240 0.57 -17.03 -24.10
N GLY A 241 0.20 -17.01 -25.36
CA GLY A 241 -0.74 -17.95 -25.95
C GLY A 241 -1.47 -17.37 -27.16
N SER A 242 -1.97 -18.22 -28.02
CA SER A 242 -2.73 -17.86 -29.22
C SER A 242 -4.22 -18.19 -29.11
N ASP A 243 -4.60 -19.03 -28.16
CA ASP A 243 -5.96 -19.46 -27.87
C ASP A 243 -6.40 -19.05 -26.44
N ALA A 244 -7.74 -19.00 -26.24
CA ALA A 244 -8.31 -18.52 -24.98
C ALA A 244 -7.85 -19.33 -23.75
N ALA A 245 -7.70 -20.66 -23.90
CA ALA A 245 -7.29 -21.52 -22.79
C ALA A 245 -5.84 -21.27 -22.36
N SER A 246 -4.91 -21.13 -23.32
CA SER A 246 -3.50 -20.83 -23.03
C SER A 246 -3.30 -19.43 -22.47
N LEU A 247 -4.11 -18.44 -22.90
CA LEU A 247 -4.12 -17.10 -22.34
C LEU A 247 -4.57 -17.10 -20.88
N LEU A 248 -5.68 -17.78 -20.55
CA LEU A 248 -6.16 -17.90 -19.16
C LEU A 248 -5.13 -18.61 -18.26
N ALA A 249 -4.55 -19.72 -18.75
CA ALA A 249 -3.55 -20.45 -17.99
C ALA A 249 -2.26 -19.62 -17.75
N SER A 250 -1.84 -18.82 -18.73
CA SER A 250 -0.67 -17.95 -18.58
C SER A 250 -0.96 -16.75 -17.67
N GLN A 251 -2.17 -16.19 -17.72
CA GLN A 251 -2.62 -15.15 -16.79
C GLN A 251 -2.65 -15.65 -15.34
N ALA A 252 -3.20 -16.85 -15.11
CA ALA A 252 -3.21 -17.45 -13.78
C ALA A 252 -1.80 -17.66 -13.23
N ARG A 253 -0.85 -18.14 -14.06
CA ARG A 253 0.57 -18.24 -13.68
C ARG A 253 1.20 -16.87 -13.39
N GLY A 254 0.89 -15.85 -14.17
CA GLY A 254 1.33 -14.47 -13.89
C GLY A 254 0.90 -14.00 -12.49
N ILE A 255 -0.36 -14.25 -12.13
CA ILE A 255 -0.91 -13.91 -10.80
C ILE A 255 -0.22 -14.71 -9.68
N GLU A 256 0.05 -16.00 -9.89
CA GLU A 256 0.81 -16.85 -8.96
C GLU A 256 2.20 -16.24 -8.68
N TRP A 257 2.95 -15.92 -9.73
CA TRP A 257 4.29 -15.36 -9.64
C TRP A 257 4.31 -14.02 -8.90
N VAL A 258 3.41 -13.10 -9.21
CA VAL A 258 3.36 -11.80 -8.52
C VAL A 258 2.90 -11.93 -7.07
N THR A 259 2.07 -12.92 -6.76
CA THR A 259 1.67 -13.23 -5.37
C THR A 259 2.86 -13.77 -4.58
N ALA A 260 3.68 -14.66 -5.16
CA ALA A 260 4.91 -15.15 -4.54
C ALA A 260 5.94 -14.01 -4.35
N LEU A 261 6.08 -13.13 -5.33
CA LEU A 261 6.95 -11.95 -5.22
C LEU A 261 6.49 -10.99 -4.13
N SER A 262 5.16 -10.80 -3.98
CA SER A 262 4.59 -10.02 -2.89
C SER A 262 4.88 -10.62 -1.51
N ALA A 263 4.92 -11.96 -1.39
CA ALA A 263 5.35 -12.63 -0.17
C ALA A 263 6.82 -12.34 0.15
N LEU A 264 7.71 -12.39 -0.84
CA LEU A 264 9.13 -12.05 -0.66
C LEU A 264 9.32 -10.58 -0.27
N LEU A 265 8.55 -9.68 -0.87
CA LEU A 265 8.57 -8.26 -0.53
C LEU A 265 8.13 -8.02 0.92
N ALA A 266 7.10 -8.74 1.39
CA ALA A 266 6.64 -8.68 2.78
C ALA A 266 7.70 -9.25 3.76
N LEU A 267 8.39 -10.33 3.39
CA LEU A 267 9.53 -10.87 4.17
C LEU A 267 10.68 -9.87 4.24
N PHE A 268 10.99 -9.20 3.13
CA PHE A 268 11.99 -8.14 3.11
C PHE A 268 11.59 -7.00 4.06
N GLY A 269 10.31 -6.59 4.04
CA GLY A 269 9.78 -5.62 5.00
C GLY A 269 9.94 -6.06 6.45
N ALA A 270 9.71 -7.34 6.75
CA ALA A 270 9.90 -7.89 8.09
C ALA A 270 11.37 -7.88 8.54
N ALA A 271 12.31 -8.06 7.61
CA ALA A 271 13.75 -8.00 7.90
C ALA A 271 14.24 -6.55 8.12
N LEU A 272 13.57 -5.56 7.54
CA LEU A 272 13.89 -4.13 7.72
C LEU A 272 13.30 -3.56 9.02
N ALA A 273 12.21 -4.13 9.53
CA ALA A 273 11.50 -3.68 10.72
C ALA A 273 12.25 -4.08 12.00
#